data_f7756226fb09221464e5d05eb5328582
#
_entry.id   f7756226fb09221464e5d05eb5328582
#
_cell.length_a   1.000
_cell.length_b   1.000
_cell.length_c   1.000
_cell.angle_alpha   90.00
_cell.angle_beta   90.00
_cell.angle_gamma   90.00
#
_symmetry.space_group_name_H-M   'P 1'
#
loop_
_entity.id
_entity.type
_entity.pdbx_description
1 polymer ?
#
loop_
_entity_poly.entity_id
_entity_poly.type
_entity_poly.pdbx_seq_one_letter_code
_entity_poly.pdbx_strand_id
1 'polypeptide(L)'
;MMRNLVWVIGTVFLLTSCNEKYRKIDKDDVTVSSERLDTIVAAPKSQTEVREELLTKGYQIFDVIDEKTKDTIIMQQYFIAFLKNGPNKIQNEEESKRLLKEHLAHLKKMYDLGYADISGPFGDVGDITGITIYNVPTLKMADSLANADPMVQAGSLAIEIHPWWAPKGYALR
;
A
#
# COMPACT_ATOMS: atom_id res chain seq x y z
N MET A 1 34.48 -71.59 22.18
CA MET A 1 35.13 -70.63 23.11
C MET A 1 35.89 -69.60 22.26
N MET A 2 35.22 -68.53 21.89
CA MET A 2 35.91 -67.37 21.28
C MET A 2 35.07 -66.11 21.55
N ARG A 3 35.60 -65.19 22.31
CA ARG A 3 34.99 -63.93 22.75
C ARG A 3 35.09 -62.92 21.65
N ASN A 4 33.95 -62.48 21.07
CA ASN A 4 33.90 -61.39 20.13
C ASN A 4 33.96 -60.05 20.89
N LEU A 5 34.99 -59.32 20.64
CA LEU A 5 35.24 -57.95 21.13
C LEU A 5 34.54 -56.99 20.15
N VAL A 6 33.45 -56.36 20.62
CA VAL A 6 32.75 -55.30 19.84
C VAL A 6 33.44 -53.99 20.11
N TRP A 7 34.00 -53.40 19.09
CA TRP A 7 34.52 -52.02 19.11
C TRP A 7 33.37 -51.05 18.91
N VAL A 8 33.06 -50.22 19.95
CA VAL A 8 32.14 -49.09 19.84
C VAL A 8 32.98 -47.90 19.40
N ILE A 9 32.78 -47.47 18.14
CA ILE A 9 33.36 -46.23 17.63
C ILE A 9 32.40 -45.10 18.02
N GLY A 10 32.80 -44.35 19.06
CA GLY A 10 32.08 -43.15 19.47
C GLY A 10 32.35 -41.99 18.50
N THR A 11 31.36 -41.64 17.72
CA THR A 11 31.39 -40.44 16.88
C THR A 11 31.12 -39.21 17.73
N VAL A 12 32.19 -38.47 18.04
CA VAL A 12 32.06 -37.17 18.72
C VAL A 12 31.56 -36.14 17.70
N PHE A 13 30.30 -35.74 17.84
CA PHE A 13 29.78 -34.59 17.13
C PHE A 13 30.26 -33.31 17.81
N LEU A 14 31.23 -32.64 17.19
CA LEU A 14 31.62 -31.29 17.56
C LEU A 14 30.53 -30.30 17.10
N LEU A 15 29.69 -29.88 18.02
CA LEU A 15 28.81 -28.75 17.82
C LEU A 15 29.67 -27.47 17.82
N THR A 16 29.98 -26.96 16.64
CA THR A 16 30.53 -25.61 16.49
C THR A 16 29.38 -24.61 16.73
N SER A 17 29.30 -24.12 17.96
CA SER A 17 28.47 -22.99 18.35
C SER A 17 29.02 -21.75 17.64
N CYS A 18 28.28 -21.25 16.64
CA CYS A 18 28.47 -19.90 16.12
C CYS A 18 28.09 -18.91 17.21
N ASN A 19 29.11 -18.42 17.91
CA ASN A 19 28.98 -17.34 18.86
C ASN A 19 28.99 -16.02 18.08
N GLU A 20 27.80 -15.53 17.71
CA GLU A 20 27.66 -14.17 17.21
C GLU A 20 28.03 -13.19 18.31
N LYS A 21 29.22 -12.63 18.20
CA LYS A 21 29.66 -11.51 19.01
C LYS A 21 28.77 -10.30 18.74
N TYR A 22 27.77 -10.10 19.58
CA TYR A 22 27.15 -8.79 19.73
C TYR A 22 28.22 -7.81 20.17
N ARG A 23 28.69 -6.98 19.23
CA ARG A 23 29.58 -5.86 19.55
C ARG A 23 28.75 -4.86 20.34
N LYS A 24 28.99 -4.74 21.64
CA LYS A 24 28.50 -3.62 22.45
C LYS A 24 29.06 -2.34 21.82
N ILE A 25 28.16 -1.49 21.31
CA ILE A 25 28.49 -0.13 20.87
C ILE A 25 28.68 0.66 22.18
N ASP A 26 29.92 1.00 22.50
CA ASP A 26 30.22 1.91 23.61
C ASP A 26 29.64 3.29 23.29
N LYS A 27 28.93 3.86 24.27
CA LYS A 27 28.19 5.13 24.11
C LYS A 27 29.07 6.34 23.87
N ASP A 28 30.39 6.19 23.99
CA ASP A 28 31.33 7.30 23.96
C ASP A 28 32.05 7.52 22.60
N ASP A 29 31.76 6.67 21.59
CA ASP A 29 32.40 6.77 20.26
C ASP A 29 31.44 7.14 19.12
N VAL A 30 30.28 7.71 19.46
CA VAL A 30 29.42 8.36 18.49
C VAL A 30 29.70 9.86 18.51
N THR A 31 30.85 10.27 17.98
CA THR A 31 30.99 11.62 17.44
C THR A 31 30.12 11.69 16.19
N VAL A 32 28.84 11.93 16.40
CA VAL A 32 27.94 12.38 15.33
C VAL A 32 28.47 13.75 14.91
N SER A 33 29.26 13.78 13.83
CA SER A 33 29.48 15.01 13.11
C SER A 33 28.09 15.52 12.75
N SER A 34 27.70 16.65 13.33
CA SER A 34 26.48 17.35 13.00
C SER A 34 26.61 17.99 11.62
N GLU A 35 26.83 17.18 10.59
CA GLU A 35 26.35 17.51 9.27
C GLU A 35 24.83 17.37 9.36
N ARG A 36 24.19 18.51 9.65
CA ARG A 36 22.76 18.68 9.46
C ARG A 36 22.44 18.18 8.06
N LEU A 37 21.90 16.97 7.96
CA LEU A 37 20.94 16.67 6.90
C LEU A 37 19.76 17.59 7.19
N ASP A 38 19.85 18.83 6.75
CA ASP A 38 18.69 19.67 6.54
C ASP A 38 17.88 19.01 5.41
N THR A 39 17.21 17.92 5.75
CA THR A 39 16.02 17.51 5.03
C THR A 39 15.10 18.71 5.22
N ILE A 40 15.04 19.58 4.21
CA ILE A 40 14.06 20.67 4.16
C ILE A 40 12.72 19.96 4.11
N VAL A 41 12.17 19.66 5.28
CA VAL A 41 10.76 19.28 5.42
C VAL A 41 10.03 20.56 5.08
N ALA A 42 9.52 20.64 3.84
CA ALA A 42 8.74 21.78 3.40
C ALA A 42 7.66 22.03 4.46
N ALA A 43 7.53 23.28 4.88
CA ALA A 43 6.49 23.64 5.84
C ALA A 43 5.13 23.16 5.34
N PRO A 44 4.24 22.66 6.22
CA PRO A 44 2.93 22.19 5.80
C PRO A 44 2.20 23.31 5.07
N LYS A 45 1.64 22.99 3.89
CA LYS A 45 0.87 23.96 3.09
C LYS A 45 -0.30 24.51 3.91
N SER A 46 -0.57 25.79 3.79
CA SER A 46 -1.78 26.41 4.34
C SER A 46 -3.03 25.85 3.66
N GLN A 47 -4.17 25.94 4.31
CA GLN A 47 -5.46 25.50 3.72
C GLN A 47 -5.77 26.25 2.40
N THR A 48 -5.40 27.53 2.31
CA THR A 48 -5.57 28.31 1.09
C THR A 48 -4.74 27.72 -0.07
N GLU A 49 -3.46 27.43 0.17
CA GLU A 49 -2.59 26.82 -0.85
C GLU A 49 -3.09 25.44 -1.29
N VAL A 50 -3.55 24.60 -0.35
CA VAL A 50 -4.14 23.29 -0.67
C VAL A 50 -5.38 23.46 -1.55
N ARG A 51 -6.25 24.40 -1.23
CA ARG A 51 -7.47 24.71 -1.98
C ARG A 51 -7.15 25.14 -3.42
N GLU A 52 -6.26 26.12 -3.58
CA GLU A 52 -5.87 26.64 -4.88
C GLU A 52 -5.25 25.54 -5.75
N GLU A 53 -4.40 24.69 -5.15
CA GLU A 53 -3.82 23.55 -5.84
C GLU A 53 -4.88 22.56 -6.34
N LEU A 54 -5.84 22.19 -5.49
CA LEU A 54 -6.91 21.27 -5.84
C LEU A 54 -7.78 21.83 -6.97
N LEU A 55 -8.21 23.09 -6.86
CA LEU A 55 -9.02 23.75 -7.90
C LEU A 55 -8.28 23.85 -9.22
N THR A 56 -6.98 24.23 -9.18
CA THR A 56 -6.13 24.32 -10.38
C THR A 56 -5.98 22.97 -11.08
N LYS A 57 -5.94 21.88 -10.32
CA LYS A 57 -5.87 20.52 -10.85
C LYS A 57 -7.24 19.95 -11.27
N GLY A 58 -8.32 20.72 -11.12
CA GLY A 58 -9.66 20.35 -11.53
C GLY A 58 -10.43 19.44 -10.56
N TYR A 59 -9.96 19.34 -9.31
CA TYR A 59 -10.69 18.60 -8.27
C TYR A 59 -11.96 19.34 -7.85
N GLN A 60 -12.99 18.57 -7.51
CA GLN A 60 -14.19 19.11 -6.87
C GLN A 60 -13.98 19.14 -5.36
N ILE A 61 -14.26 20.29 -4.75
CA ILE A 61 -14.13 20.51 -3.32
C ILE A 61 -15.29 21.36 -2.80
N PHE A 62 -15.60 21.21 -1.52
CA PHE A 62 -16.45 22.14 -0.76
C PHE A 62 -15.99 22.18 0.70
N ASP A 63 -16.47 23.19 1.43
CA ASP A 63 -16.10 23.41 2.83
C ASP A 63 -17.17 22.94 3.79
N VAL A 64 -16.70 22.38 4.89
CA VAL A 64 -17.50 22.11 6.09
C VAL A 64 -16.85 22.84 7.27
N ILE A 65 -17.66 23.50 8.08
CA ILE A 65 -17.18 24.12 9.33
C ILE A 65 -17.39 23.12 10.46
N ASP A 66 -16.33 22.76 11.15
CA ASP A 66 -16.46 22.00 12.40
C ASP A 66 -17.14 22.84 13.47
N GLU A 67 -18.25 22.34 14.02
CA GLU A 67 -19.05 23.11 14.96
C GLU A 67 -18.36 23.40 16.32
N LYS A 68 -17.41 22.52 16.68
CA LYS A 68 -16.71 22.60 17.97
C LYS A 68 -15.45 23.44 17.87
N THR A 69 -14.60 23.17 16.87
CA THR A 69 -13.30 23.86 16.70
C THR A 69 -13.43 25.15 15.91
N LYS A 70 -14.51 25.29 15.12
CA LYS A 70 -14.74 26.36 14.13
C LYS A 70 -13.73 26.32 12.96
N ASP A 71 -12.97 25.24 12.85
CA ASP A 71 -12.03 25.06 11.74
C ASP A 71 -12.77 24.75 10.45
N THR A 72 -12.18 25.18 9.34
CA THR A 72 -12.67 24.80 8.01
C THR A 72 -12.06 23.47 7.59
N ILE A 73 -12.91 22.52 7.24
CA ILE A 73 -12.52 21.22 6.69
C ILE A 73 -12.79 21.23 5.19
N ILE A 74 -11.75 21.04 4.37
CA ILE A 74 -11.90 20.91 2.92
C ILE A 74 -12.37 19.50 2.63
N MET A 75 -13.58 19.35 2.09
CA MET A 75 -14.08 18.08 1.54
C MET A 75 -13.66 17.99 0.08
N GLN A 76 -12.97 16.89 -0.28
CA GLN A 76 -12.56 16.60 -1.64
C GLN A 76 -13.36 15.42 -2.19
N GLN A 77 -13.73 15.47 -3.47
CA GLN A 77 -14.28 14.31 -4.15
C GLN A 77 -13.14 13.36 -4.55
N TYR A 78 -13.30 12.11 -4.15
CA TYR A 78 -12.53 10.93 -4.58
C TYR A 78 -13.45 9.99 -5.37
N PHE A 79 -12.89 8.90 -5.88
CA PHE A 79 -13.68 7.85 -6.54
C PHE A 79 -13.31 6.51 -5.92
N ILE A 80 -14.30 5.83 -5.32
CA ILE A 80 -14.11 4.47 -4.82
C ILE A 80 -14.45 3.51 -5.96
N ALA A 81 -13.46 2.71 -6.37
CA ALA A 81 -13.66 1.58 -7.25
C ALA A 81 -13.82 0.32 -6.40
N PHE A 82 -14.99 -0.31 -6.49
CA PHE A 82 -15.23 -1.65 -5.97
C PHE A 82 -14.77 -2.67 -7.01
N LEU A 83 -13.86 -3.54 -6.58
CA LEU A 83 -13.39 -4.66 -7.38
C LEU A 83 -14.32 -5.85 -7.11
N LYS A 84 -15.05 -6.28 -8.12
CA LYS A 84 -16.05 -7.36 -8.04
C LYS A 84 -15.56 -8.59 -8.77
N ASN A 85 -16.14 -9.74 -8.46
CA ASN A 85 -15.91 -10.93 -9.26
C ASN A 85 -16.33 -10.67 -10.71
N GLY A 86 -15.41 -10.91 -11.63
CA GLY A 86 -15.68 -10.75 -13.06
C GLY A 86 -16.36 -11.98 -13.68
N PRO A 87 -16.82 -11.85 -14.93
CA PRO A 87 -17.51 -12.94 -15.63
C PRO A 87 -16.59 -14.11 -15.99
N ASN A 88 -15.29 -13.87 -16.11
CA ASN A 88 -14.31 -14.87 -16.55
C ASN A 88 -13.61 -15.49 -15.34
N LYS A 89 -13.70 -16.81 -15.19
CA LYS A 89 -12.93 -17.56 -14.19
C LYS A 89 -11.64 -18.08 -14.83
N ILE A 90 -10.50 -17.64 -14.31
CA ILE A 90 -9.19 -18.13 -14.76
C ILE A 90 -8.98 -19.49 -14.13
N GLN A 91 -8.99 -20.55 -14.96
CA GLN A 91 -8.84 -21.95 -14.52
C GLN A 91 -7.39 -22.39 -14.45
N ASN A 92 -6.52 -21.77 -15.26
CA ASN A 92 -5.11 -22.08 -15.28
C ASN A 92 -4.39 -21.41 -14.11
N GLU A 93 -3.75 -22.20 -13.25
CA GLU A 93 -3.10 -21.71 -12.02
C GLU A 93 -1.91 -20.77 -12.33
N GLU A 94 -1.10 -21.07 -13.35
CA GLU A 94 0.03 -20.24 -13.74
C GLU A 94 -0.44 -18.88 -14.27
N GLU A 95 -1.49 -18.88 -15.08
CA GLU A 95 -2.12 -17.66 -15.58
C GLU A 95 -2.72 -16.82 -14.46
N SER A 96 -3.40 -17.46 -13.51
CA SER A 96 -3.96 -16.80 -12.32
C SER A 96 -2.86 -16.13 -11.50
N LYS A 97 -1.74 -16.81 -11.25
CA LYS A 97 -0.60 -16.25 -10.51
C LYS A 97 0.03 -15.07 -11.28
N ARG A 98 0.17 -15.18 -12.60
CA ARG A 98 0.70 -14.10 -13.44
C ARG A 98 -0.20 -12.84 -13.35
N LEU A 99 -1.50 -13.01 -13.57
CA LEU A 99 -2.46 -11.92 -13.53
C LEU A 99 -2.51 -11.26 -12.14
N LEU A 100 -2.48 -12.03 -11.06
CA LEU A 100 -2.43 -11.49 -9.70
C LEU A 100 -1.17 -10.65 -9.49
N LYS A 101 -0.02 -11.11 -9.93
CA LYS A 101 1.24 -10.35 -9.83
C LYS A 101 1.16 -9.03 -10.59
N GLU A 102 0.60 -9.03 -11.80
CA GLU A 102 0.44 -7.84 -12.64
C GLU A 102 -0.59 -6.86 -12.03
N HIS A 103 -1.69 -7.38 -11.48
CA HIS A 103 -2.67 -6.61 -10.73
C HIS A 103 -2.02 -5.88 -9.55
N LEU A 104 -1.30 -6.59 -8.69
CA LEU A 104 -0.62 -5.98 -7.55
C LEU A 104 0.41 -4.92 -7.98
N ALA A 105 1.11 -5.15 -9.08
CA ALA A 105 2.03 -4.17 -9.65
C ALA A 105 1.29 -2.93 -10.18
N HIS A 106 0.09 -3.12 -10.77
CA HIS A 106 -0.77 -2.02 -11.21
C HIS A 106 -1.25 -1.18 -10.03
N LEU A 107 -1.77 -1.81 -8.97
CA LEU A 107 -2.21 -1.08 -7.75
C LEU A 107 -1.06 -0.28 -7.13
N LYS A 108 0.12 -0.91 -7.01
CA LYS A 108 1.31 -0.20 -6.51
C LYS A 108 1.68 0.99 -7.40
N LYS A 109 1.64 0.85 -8.72
CA LYS A 109 1.90 1.93 -9.66
C LYS A 109 0.91 3.09 -9.49
N MET A 110 -0.38 2.79 -9.27
CA MET A 110 -1.39 3.84 -9.03
C MET A 110 -1.08 4.63 -7.75
N TYR A 111 -0.65 3.94 -6.70
CA TYR A 111 -0.21 4.57 -5.46
C TYR A 111 1.06 5.42 -5.66
N ASP A 112 2.11 4.86 -6.28
CA ASP A 112 3.40 5.53 -6.51
C ASP A 112 3.25 6.81 -7.35
N LEU A 113 2.30 6.83 -8.28
CA LEU A 113 1.98 7.98 -9.12
C LEU A 113 1.03 9.00 -8.46
N GLY A 114 0.52 8.70 -7.26
CA GLY A 114 -0.43 9.54 -6.54
C GLY A 114 -1.84 9.55 -7.15
N TYR A 115 -2.16 8.58 -8.00
CA TYR A 115 -3.50 8.42 -8.58
C TYR A 115 -4.47 7.66 -7.67
N ALA A 116 -3.94 6.86 -6.74
CA ALA A 116 -4.73 6.20 -5.71
C ALA A 116 -4.09 6.40 -4.34
N ASP A 117 -4.90 6.62 -3.32
CA ASP A 117 -4.43 6.81 -1.94
C ASP A 117 -4.38 5.49 -1.18
N ILE A 118 -5.30 4.56 -1.48
CA ILE A 118 -5.38 3.27 -0.78
C ILE A 118 -6.03 2.21 -1.67
N SER A 119 -5.54 0.98 -1.58
CA SER A 119 -6.12 -0.20 -2.20
C SER A 119 -6.00 -1.39 -1.25
N GLY A 120 -6.97 -2.29 -1.26
CA GLY A 120 -6.91 -3.49 -0.44
C GLY A 120 -8.06 -4.45 -0.67
N PRO A 121 -7.85 -5.75 -0.35
CA PRO A 121 -8.89 -6.75 -0.41
C PRO A 121 -9.83 -6.66 0.80
N PHE A 122 -11.07 -7.15 0.64
CA PHE A 122 -11.94 -7.45 1.76
C PHE A 122 -11.52 -8.76 2.44
N GLY A 123 -11.78 -8.86 3.75
CA GLY A 123 -11.45 -10.05 4.55
C GLY A 123 -12.56 -11.11 4.60
N ASP A 124 -13.72 -10.80 4.05
CA ASP A 124 -14.90 -11.68 3.99
C ASP A 124 -15.09 -12.26 2.59
N VAL A 125 -15.99 -13.22 2.48
CA VAL A 125 -16.36 -13.84 1.20
C VAL A 125 -17.61 -13.17 0.66
N GLY A 126 -17.48 -12.50 -0.48
CA GLY A 126 -18.56 -11.77 -1.14
C GLY A 126 -18.33 -11.57 -2.62
N ASP A 127 -19.24 -10.86 -3.28
CA ASP A 127 -19.11 -10.45 -4.67
C ASP A 127 -18.05 -9.35 -4.82
N ILE A 128 -17.93 -8.47 -3.81
CA ILE A 128 -16.92 -7.42 -3.79
C ILE A 128 -15.66 -8.01 -3.14
N THR A 129 -14.56 -8.01 -3.87
CA THR A 129 -13.29 -8.63 -3.46
C THR A 129 -12.30 -7.64 -2.88
N GLY A 130 -12.46 -6.35 -3.16
CA GLY A 130 -11.59 -5.28 -2.68
C GLY A 130 -12.03 -3.90 -3.13
N ILE A 131 -11.27 -2.88 -2.71
CA ILE A 131 -11.49 -1.50 -3.14
C ILE A 131 -10.17 -0.83 -3.54
N THR A 132 -10.30 0.20 -4.37
CA THR A 132 -9.27 1.23 -4.61
C THR A 132 -9.90 2.60 -4.49
N ILE A 133 -9.31 3.50 -3.70
CA ILE A 133 -9.71 4.89 -3.60
C ILE A 133 -8.82 5.72 -4.52
N TYR A 134 -9.37 6.18 -5.63
CA TYR A 134 -8.69 7.02 -6.60
C TYR A 134 -8.73 8.49 -6.18
N ASN A 135 -7.57 9.12 -6.18
CA ASN A 135 -7.35 10.54 -5.92
C ASN A 135 -7.06 11.24 -7.26
N VAL A 136 -8.08 11.40 -8.07
CA VAL A 136 -8.00 11.98 -9.40
C VAL A 136 -9.17 12.96 -9.61
N PRO A 137 -9.04 13.95 -10.51
CA PRO A 137 -10.03 15.03 -10.61
C PRO A 137 -11.36 14.62 -11.26
N THR A 138 -11.40 13.51 -12.02
CA THR A 138 -12.60 13.14 -12.78
C THR A 138 -12.93 11.65 -12.71
N LEU A 139 -14.21 11.31 -12.73
CA LEU A 139 -14.70 9.94 -12.86
C LEU A 139 -14.11 9.24 -14.10
N LYS A 140 -14.02 9.95 -15.23
CA LYS A 140 -13.45 9.39 -16.47
C LYS A 140 -12.00 8.94 -16.29
N MET A 141 -11.21 9.71 -15.54
CA MET A 141 -9.82 9.34 -15.24
C MET A 141 -9.76 8.12 -14.32
N ALA A 142 -10.57 8.09 -13.24
CA ALA A 142 -10.66 6.96 -12.34
C ALA A 142 -11.06 5.67 -13.08
N ASP A 143 -12.09 5.76 -13.95
CA ASP A 143 -12.56 4.65 -14.77
C ASP A 143 -11.47 4.13 -15.71
N SER A 144 -10.77 5.03 -16.42
CA SER A 144 -9.69 4.66 -17.31
C SER A 144 -8.53 3.95 -16.59
N LEU A 145 -8.16 4.43 -15.40
CA LEU A 145 -7.10 3.84 -14.59
C LEU A 145 -7.51 2.47 -14.02
N ALA A 146 -8.75 2.35 -13.52
CA ALA A 146 -9.26 1.10 -13.00
C ALA A 146 -9.38 0.01 -14.08
N ASN A 147 -9.87 0.38 -15.26
CA ASN A 147 -9.99 -0.55 -16.38
C ASN A 147 -8.66 -0.89 -17.07
N ALA A 148 -7.55 -0.20 -16.73
CA ALA A 148 -6.21 -0.58 -17.17
C ALA A 148 -5.60 -1.72 -16.35
N ASP A 149 -6.26 -2.17 -15.30
CA ASP A 149 -5.83 -3.31 -14.48
C ASP A 149 -5.85 -4.62 -15.28
N PRO A 150 -4.77 -5.42 -15.29
CA PRO A 150 -4.71 -6.67 -16.05
C PRO A 150 -5.79 -7.70 -15.69
N MET A 151 -6.21 -7.78 -14.41
CA MET A 151 -7.29 -8.69 -14.00
C MET A 151 -8.66 -8.21 -14.48
N VAL A 152 -8.85 -6.88 -14.60
CA VAL A 152 -10.07 -6.31 -15.19
C VAL A 152 -10.07 -6.55 -16.70
N GLN A 153 -8.96 -6.33 -17.39
CA GLN A 153 -8.84 -6.59 -18.82
C GLN A 153 -9.04 -8.07 -19.18
N ALA A 154 -8.59 -8.98 -18.31
CA ALA A 154 -8.83 -10.42 -18.45
C ALA A 154 -10.30 -10.81 -18.13
N GLY A 155 -11.08 -9.89 -17.55
CA GLY A 155 -12.45 -10.14 -17.13
C GLY A 155 -12.58 -11.00 -15.88
N SER A 156 -11.49 -11.25 -15.14
CA SER A 156 -11.53 -11.93 -13.85
C SER A 156 -11.99 -11.02 -12.72
N LEU A 157 -11.82 -9.71 -12.88
CA LEU A 157 -12.43 -8.67 -12.07
C LEU A 157 -13.36 -7.79 -12.91
N ALA A 158 -14.37 -7.24 -12.29
CA ALA A 158 -15.23 -6.18 -12.80
C ALA A 158 -15.14 -4.97 -11.87
N ILE A 159 -15.34 -3.79 -12.40
CA ILE A 159 -15.23 -2.53 -11.65
C ILE A 159 -16.59 -1.85 -11.56
N GLU A 160 -16.90 -1.35 -10.35
CA GLU A 160 -18.01 -0.44 -10.10
C GLU A 160 -17.44 0.79 -9.37
N ILE A 161 -17.62 2.00 -9.93
CA ILE A 161 -17.00 3.21 -9.39
C ILE A 161 -18.07 4.20 -8.92
N HIS A 162 -17.86 4.71 -7.71
CA HIS A 162 -18.70 5.73 -7.11
C HIS A 162 -17.91 6.98 -6.73
N PRO A 163 -18.42 8.20 -6.99
CA PRO A 163 -17.89 9.41 -6.40
C PRO A 163 -18.09 9.38 -4.88
N TRP A 164 -17.08 9.78 -4.13
CA TRP A 164 -17.08 9.75 -2.68
C TRP A 164 -16.43 11.01 -2.10
N TRP A 165 -17.06 11.59 -1.10
CA TRP A 165 -16.57 12.79 -0.45
C TRP A 165 -15.87 12.45 0.85
N ALA A 166 -14.64 12.93 1.01
CA ALA A 166 -13.88 12.75 2.24
C ALA A 166 -13.10 14.03 2.62
N PRO A 167 -12.80 14.20 3.91
CA PRO A 167 -11.96 15.30 4.38
C PRO A 167 -10.54 15.16 3.81
N LYS A 168 -10.03 16.23 3.20
CA LYS A 168 -8.65 16.28 2.69
C LYS A 168 -7.64 16.20 3.82
N GLY A 169 -6.68 15.28 3.69
CA GLY A 169 -5.60 15.13 4.66
C GLY A 169 -5.92 14.23 5.86
N TYR A 170 -7.13 13.67 5.97
CA TYR A 170 -7.43 12.68 7.01
C TYR A 170 -6.93 11.30 6.57
N ALA A 171 -6.11 10.68 7.42
CA ALA A 171 -5.55 9.37 7.19
C ALA A 171 -6.27 8.28 7.99
N LEU A 172 -6.14 7.04 7.56
CA LEU A 172 -6.49 5.89 8.39
C LEU A 172 -5.57 5.85 9.61
N ARG A 173 -6.12 5.47 10.78
CA ARG A 173 -5.40 5.38 12.05
C ARG A 173 -5.47 3.98 12.62
#